data_f1493b0b2bfc3a2985d3e3bb163d28f3
#
_entry.id   f1493b0b2bfc3a2985d3e3bb163d28f3
#
_cell.length_a   1.000
_cell.length_b   1.000
_cell.length_c   1.000
_cell.angle_alpha   90.00
_cell.angle_beta   90.00
_cell.angle_gamma   90.00
#
_symmetry.space_group_name_H-M   'P 1'
#
loop_
_entity.id
_entity.type
_entity.pdbx_description
1 polymer ?
#
loop_
_entity_poly.entity_id
_entity_poly.type
_entity_poly.pdbx_seq_one_letter_code
_entity_poly.pdbx_strand_id
1 'polypeptide(L)'
;MSIYYKYAPDGTIIFILSYADDYVYWYTSEALGKWFVDALGKILHVNFLGCAHWFMSIIIYQMNYHSISVYQARYATSIVAKYLDTVTVKTSTIFYKTTLPSDMIFTKYDASTSDEQVEKLTR
;
A
#
# COMPACT_ATOMS: atom_id res chain seq x y z
N MET A 1 -5.99 -11.06 1.16
CA MET A 1 -4.61 -10.57 0.94
C MET A 1 -3.70 -11.31 1.89
N SER A 2 -2.60 -11.85 1.39
CA SER A 2 -1.63 -12.62 2.16
C SER A 2 -0.22 -12.16 1.84
N ILE A 3 0.63 -12.14 2.87
CA ILE A 3 2.03 -11.78 2.74
C ILE A 3 2.87 -13.00 3.10
N TYR A 4 3.78 -13.37 2.24
CA TYR A 4 4.73 -14.46 2.45
C TYR A 4 6.15 -13.92 2.37
N TYR A 5 7.05 -14.58 3.03
CA TYR A 5 8.47 -14.27 2.92
C TYR A 5 9.32 -15.54 3.02
N LYS A 6 10.51 -15.48 2.44
CA LYS A 6 11.48 -16.56 2.54
C LYS A 6 12.88 -15.98 2.65
N TYR A 7 13.65 -16.50 3.59
CA TYR A 7 15.09 -16.28 3.67
C TYR A 7 15.84 -17.39 2.93
N ALA A 8 16.83 -17.01 2.15
CA ALA A 8 17.80 -17.95 1.60
C ALA A 8 18.97 -18.13 2.60
N PRO A 9 19.76 -19.20 2.48
CA PRO A 9 20.88 -19.48 3.39
C PRO A 9 21.98 -18.42 3.40
N ASP A 10 22.10 -17.64 2.33
CA ASP A 10 23.03 -16.50 2.17
C ASP A 10 22.52 -15.20 2.84
N GLY A 11 21.38 -15.25 3.52
CA GLY A 11 20.74 -14.09 4.17
C GLY A 11 19.91 -13.23 3.23
N THR A 12 19.83 -13.56 1.93
CA THR A 12 18.93 -12.86 1.01
C THR A 12 17.47 -13.21 1.30
N ILE A 13 16.56 -12.28 0.98
CA ILE A 13 15.14 -12.41 1.29
C ILE A 13 14.27 -12.09 0.08
N ILE A 14 13.14 -12.78 -0.01
CA ILE A 14 12.04 -12.45 -0.90
C ILE A 14 10.77 -12.24 -0.08
N PHE A 15 10.03 -11.18 -0.40
CA PHE A 15 8.66 -10.94 0.07
C PHE A 15 7.70 -11.09 -1.09
N ILE A 16 6.56 -11.71 -0.83
CA ILE A 16 5.51 -11.95 -1.82
C ILE A 16 4.20 -11.47 -1.22
N LEU A 17 3.54 -10.58 -1.92
CA LEU A 17 2.19 -10.11 -1.63
C LEU A 17 1.23 -10.77 -2.62
N SER A 18 0.24 -11.48 -2.11
CA SER A 18 -0.80 -12.15 -2.89
C SER A 18 -2.15 -11.51 -2.61
N TYR A 19 -2.86 -11.16 -3.67
CA TYR A 19 -4.23 -10.68 -3.61
C TYR A 19 -5.03 -11.21 -4.80
N ALA A 20 -6.04 -12.05 -4.51
CA ALA A 20 -6.79 -12.79 -5.52
C ALA A 20 -5.82 -13.50 -6.50
N ASP A 21 -5.83 -13.11 -7.75
CA ASP A 21 -5.03 -13.71 -8.83
C ASP A 21 -3.71 -12.97 -9.08
N ASP A 22 -3.48 -11.87 -8.36
CA ASP A 22 -2.30 -11.02 -8.55
C ASP A 22 -1.23 -11.28 -7.50
N TYR A 23 0.04 -11.26 -7.95
CA TYR A 23 1.23 -11.40 -7.10
C TYR A 23 2.19 -10.24 -7.36
N VAL A 24 2.63 -9.59 -6.29
CA VAL A 24 3.76 -8.66 -6.31
C VAL A 24 4.83 -9.19 -5.38
N TYR A 25 6.08 -9.15 -5.82
CA TYR A 25 7.19 -9.66 -5.03
C TYR A 25 8.38 -8.72 -5.08
N TRP A 26 9.13 -8.70 -3.99
CA TRP A 26 10.38 -7.96 -3.82
C TRP A 26 11.46 -8.91 -3.39
N TYR A 27 12.63 -8.74 -3.90
CA TYR A 27 13.77 -9.60 -3.58
C TYR A 27 15.06 -8.78 -3.44
N THR A 28 15.98 -9.30 -2.62
CA THR A 28 17.32 -8.73 -2.44
C THR A 28 18.37 -9.40 -3.32
N SER A 29 18.00 -10.48 -4.04
CA SER A 29 18.87 -11.21 -4.96
C SER A 29 18.10 -11.61 -6.20
N GLU A 30 18.65 -11.33 -7.39
CA GLU A 30 18.05 -11.72 -8.66
C GLU A 30 17.91 -13.25 -8.79
N ALA A 31 18.86 -13.99 -8.25
CA ALA A 31 18.79 -15.45 -8.23
C ALA A 31 17.55 -15.95 -7.47
N LEU A 32 17.20 -15.29 -6.35
CA LEU A 32 16.03 -15.63 -5.55
C LEU A 32 14.73 -15.22 -6.25
N GLY A 33 14.73 -14.07 -6.91
CA GLY A 33 13.61 -13.62 -7.76
C GLY A 33 13.34 -14.61 -8.91
N LYS A 34 14.38 -15.00 -9.62
CA LYS A 34 14.29 -15.98 -10.71
C LYS A 34 13.81 -17.36 -10.21
N TRP A 35 14.37 -17.81 -9.10
CA TRP A 35 13.91 -19.04 -8.47
C TRP A 35 12.39 -19.02 -8.19
N PHE A 36 11.88 -17.92 -7.67
CA PHE A 36 10.45 -17.78 -7.38
C PHE A 36 9.60 -17.84 -8.66
N VAL A 37 9.99 -17.09 -9.70
CA VAL A 37 9.31 -17.09 -11.01
C VAL A 37 9.27 -18.51 -11.60
N ASP A 38 10.40 -19.22 -11.60
CA ASP A 38 10.52 -20.57 -12.12
C ASP A 38 9.69 -21.58 -11.29
N ALA A 39 9.68 -21.43 -9.97
CA ALA A 39 8.90 -22.29 -9.07
C ALA A 39 7.38 -22.07 -9.25
N LEU A 40 6.95 -20.82 -9.33
CA LEU A 40 5.54 -20.47 -9.51
C LEU A 40 5.03 -20.92 -10.88
N GLY A 41 5.82 -20.71 -11.94
CA GLY A 41 5.47 -21.11 -13.30
C GLY A 41 5.34 -22.61 -13.52
N LYS A 42 5.92 -23.46 -12.64
CA LYS A 42 5.73 -24.92 -12.66
C LYS A 42 4.38 -25.35 -12.09
N ILE A 43 3.79 -24.54 -11.24
CA ILE A 43 2.57 -24.90 -10.49
C ILE A 43 1.35 -24.19 -11.08
N LEU A 44 1.53 -22.93 -11.50
CA LEU A 44 0.47 -22.07 -11.98
C LEU A 44 0.79 -21.54 -13.36
N HIS A 45 -0.24 -21.37 -14.18
CA HIS A 45 -0.11 -20.64 -15.43
C HIS A 45 -0.17 -19.14 -15.12
N VAL A 46 0.99 -18.48 -15.08
CA VAL A 46 1.13 -17.07 -14.71
C VAL A 46 1.77 -16.25 -15.82
N ASN A 47 1.32 -15.01 -15.96
CA ASN A 47 1.92 -14.04 -16.85
C ASN A 47 2.81 -13.09 -16.04
N PHE A 48 4.09 -13.03 -16.39
CA PHE A 48 5.04 -12.11 -15.75
C PHE A 48 5.02 -10.77 -16.48
N LEU A 49 4.60 -9.72 -15.79
CA LEU A 49 4.43 -8.38 -16.35
C LEU A 49 5.68 -7.50 -16.19
N GLY A 50 6.75 -8.03 -15.60
CA GLY A 50 7.97 -7.27 -15.31
C GLY A 50 7.87 -6.43 -14.04
N CYS A 51 8.48 -5.23 -14.05
CA CYS A 51 8.45 -4.34 -12.89
C CYS A 51 7.03 -3.93 -12.52
N ALA A 52 6.73 -3.95 -11.23
CA ALA A 52 5.42 -3.56 -10.74
C ALA A 52 5.21 -2.06 -10.90
N HIS A 53 4.23 -1.67 -11.72
CA HIS A 53 3.82 -0.28 -11.91
C HIS A 53 2.46 0.01 -11.29
N TRP A 54 1.68 -1.02 -11.05
CA TRP A 54 0.33 -0.89 -10.52
C TRP A 54 -0.07 -2.17 -9.77
N PHE A 55 -0.70 -2.02 -8.62
CA PHE A 55 -1.24 -3.11 -7.84
C PHE A 55 -2.38 -2.61 -6.95
N MET A 56 -3.54 -3.26 -6.98
CA MET A 56 -4.71 -2.92 -6.14
C MET A 56 -5.10 -1.42 -6.17
N SER A 57 -5.13 -0.81 -7.35
CA SER A 57 -5.38 0.63 -7.54
C SER A 57 -4.29 1.56 -6.97
N ILE A 58 -3.17 1.01 -6.54
CA ILE A 58 -1.99 1.74 -6.12
C ILE A 58 -1.02 1.82 -7.31
N ILE A 59 -0.56 3.02 -7.63
CA ILE A 59 0.49 3.22 -8.61
C ILE A 59 1.82 3.11 -7.87
N ILE A 60 2.71 2.29 -8.42
CA ILE A 60 4.04 2.04 -7.88
C ILE A 60 5.04 2.64 -8.85
N TYR A 61 5.85 3.56 -8.39
CA TYR A 61 6.90 4.18 -9.18
C TYR A 61 8.25 3.88 -8.54
N GLN A 62 9.06 3.10 -9.25
CA GLN A 62 10.43 2.82 -8.84
C GLN A 62 11.34 3.93 -9.35
N MET A 63 11.98 4.61 -8.44
CA MET A 63 12.99 5.62 -8.73
C MET A 63 14.38 4.99 -8.74
N ASN A 64 15.34 5.66 -9.39
CA ASN A 64 16.74 5.30 -9.23
C ASN A 64 17.14 5.35 -7.74
N TYR A 65 18.09 4.50 -7.33
CA TYR A 65 18.60 4.46 -5.95
C TYR A 65 17.67 3.85 -4.89
N HIS A 66 16.97 2.76 -5.21
CA HIS A 66 16.23 1.96 -4.25
C HIS A 66 15.05 2.68 -3.56
N SER A 67 14.59 3.80 -4.11
CA SER A 67 13.39 4.46 -3.61
C SER A 67 12.15 4.04 -4.41
N ILE A 68 11.03 3.89 -3.69
CA ILE A 68 9.73 3.52 -4.26
C ILE A 68 8.73 4.58 -3.82
N SER A 69 8.03 5.18 -4.77
CA SER A 69 6.88 6.03 -4.51
C SER A 69 5.59 5.27 -4.79
N VAL A 70 4.64 5.37 -3.87
CA VAL A 70 3.32 4.75 -4.00
C VAL A 70 2.24 5.81 -3.85
N TYR A 71 1.23 5.79 -4.73
CA TYR A 71 0.13 6.75 -4.68
C TYR A 71 -1.13 6.21 -5.33
N GLN A 72 -2.29 6.77 -4.95
CA GLN A 72 -3.61 6.34 -5.42
C GLN A 72 -4.36 7.47 -6.16
N ALA A 73 -3.69 8.18 -7.05
CA ALA A 73 -4.28 9.33 -7.74
C ALA A 73 -5.58 8.97 -8.48
N ARG A 74 -5.63 7.84 -9.18
CA ARG A 74 -6.85 7.39 -9.89
C ARG A 74 -8.01 7.13 -8.95
N TYR A 75 -7.74 6.51 -7.80
CA TYR A 75 -8.76 6.26 -6.80
C TYR A 75 -9.30 7.56 -6.21
N ALA A 76 -8.41 8.48 -5.84
CA ALA A 76 -8.80 9.81 -5.37
C ALA A 76 -9.66 10.55 -6.40
N THR A 77 -9.24 10.55 -7.68
CA THR A 77 -10.02 11.17 -8.76
C THR A 77 -11.38 10.52 -8.94
N SER A 78 -11.48 9.20 -8.83
CA SER A 78 -12.76 8.49 -8.96
C SER A 78 -13.73 8.82 -7.82
N ILE A 79 -13.21 9.01 -6.60
CA ILE A 79 -14.03 9.46 -5.46
C ILE A 79 -14.53 10.89 -5.70
N VAL A 80 -13.63 11.77 -6.13
CA VAL A 80 -14.00 13.15 -6.46
C VAL A 80 -15.09 13.17 -7.51
N ALA A 81 -14.93 12.46 -8.63
CA ALA A 81 -15.92 12.38 -9.69
C ALA A 81 -17.27 11.83 -9.18
N LYS A 82 -17.23 10.77 -8.37
CA LYS A 82 -18.45 10.12 -7.87
C LYS A 82 -19.27 10.98 -6.89
N TYR A 83 -18.58 11.76 -6.04
CA TYR A 83 -19.26 12.45 -4.93
C TYR A 83 -19.30 13.97 -5.07
N LEU A 84 -18.50 14.56 -5.95
CA LEU A 84 -18.40 16.01 -6.10
C LEU A 84 -18.96 16.54 -7.43
N ASP A 85 -19.35 15.68 -8.35
CA ASP A 85 -19.90 16.05 -9.66
C ASP A 85 -21.23 16.84 -9.58
N THR A 86 -21.88 16.85 -8.40
CA THR A 86 -23.14 17.55 -8.16
C THR A 86 -22.99 18.80 -7.28
N VAL A 87 -21.80 19.08 -6.78
CA VAL A 87 -21.57 20.19 -5.84
C VAL A 87 -20.50 21.11 -6.39
N THR A 88 -20.83 22.40 -6.54
CA THR A 88 -19.81 23.43 -6.85
C THR A 88 -18.82 23.54 -5.69
N VAL A 89 -17.77 22.74 -5.71
CA VAL A 89 -16.76 22.74 -4.67
C VAL A 89 -15.83 23.92 -4.91
N LYS A 90 -15.79 24.84 -3.95
CA LYS A 90 -14.72 25.84 -3.92
C LYS A 90 -13.41 25.11 -3.73
N THR A 91 -12.55 25.13 -4.74
CA THR A 91 -11.18 24.61 -4.62
C THR A 91 -10.46 25.36 -3.50
N SER A 92 -10.14 24.64 -2.43
CA SER A 92 -9.25 25.15 -1.39
C SER A 92 -7.85 24.59 -1.65
N THR A 93 -6.86 25.44 -1.64
CA THR A 93 -5.45 25.05 -1.69
C THR A 93 -5.00 24.38 -0.38
N ILE A 94 -5.85 24.33 0.63
CA ILE A 94 -5.56 23.74 1.94
C ILE A 94 -6.39 22.47 2.09
N PHE A 95 -5.75 21.34 2.23
CA PHE A 95 -6.36 20.01 2.32
C PHE A 95 -7.17 19.79 3.62
N TYR A 96 -6.99 20.63 4.61
CA TYR A 96 -7.68 20.55 5.90
C TYR A 96 -7.91 21.96 6.44
N LYS A 97 -8.95 22.12 7.24
CA LYS A 97 -9.15 23.36 7.98
C LYS A 97 -7.97 23.59 8.93
N THR A 98 -7.46 24.80 8.93
CA THR A 98 -6.37 25.22 9.83
C THR A 98 -6.73 25.13 11.32
N THR A 99 -8.02 25.04 11.63
CA THR A 99 -8.53 24.77 12.98
C THR A 99 -9.29 23.46 12.95
N LEU A 100 -8.66 22.39 13.43
CA LEU A 100 -9.39 21.19 13.78
C LEU A 100 -10.29 21.50 14.98
N PRO A 101 -11.56 21.04 14.99
CA PRO A 101 -12.36 21.05 16.21
C PRO A 101 -11.57 20.42 17.36
N SER A 102 -11.72 20.95 18.57
CA SER A 102 -10.98 20.45 19.73
C SER A 102 -11.19 18.97 20.03
N ASP A 103 -12.32 18.42 19.58
CA ASP A 103 -12.67 17.01 19.66
C ASP A 103 -11.98 16.11 18.62
N MET A 104 -11.34 16.71 17.60
CA MET A 104 -10.53 16.02 16.60
C MET A 104 -9.01 16.11 16.85
N ILE A 105 -8.58 16.63 17.98
CA ILE A 105 -7.17 16.65 18.34
C ILE A 105 -6.78 15.25 18.82
N PHE A 106 -6.09 14.51 17.96
CA PHE A 106 -5.51 13.23 18.33
C PHE A 106 -4.30 13.49 19.24
N THR A 107 -4.44 13.18 20.52
CA THR A 107 -3.30 13.13 21.43
C THR A 107 -2.46 11.89 21.13
N LYS A 108 -1.14 12.04 21.21
CA LYS A 108 -0.24 10.88 21.06
C LYS A 108 -0.65 9.81 22.07
N TYR A 109 -0.89 8.60 21.57
CA TYR A 109 -1.15 7.45 22.43
C TYR A 109 0.05 7.26 23.37
N ASP A 110 -0.20 7.21 24.65
CA ASP A 110 0.76 6.76 25.64
C ASP A 110 0.19 5.56 26.42
N ALA A 111 1.06 4.75 26.98
CA ALA A 111 0.68 3.51 27.69
C ALA A 111 -0.16 3.74 28.96
N SER A 112 -0.36 5.00 29.36
CA SER A 112 -1.20 5.39 30.52
C SER A 112 -2.65 5.67 30.12
N THR A 113 -2.97 5.61 28.84
CA THR A 113 -4.33 5.86 28.34
C THR A 113 -5.24 4.73 28.82
N SER A 114 -6.32 5.06 29.53
CA SER A 114 -7.24 4.07 30.07
C SER A 114 -7.98 3.31 28.97
N ASP A 115 -8.31 2.04 29.22
CA ASP A 115 -9.05 1.16 28.29
C ASP A 115 -10.34 1.78 27.75
N GLU A 116 -10.98 2.66 28.51
CA GLU A 116 -12.19 3.41 28.13
C GLU A 116 -11.95 4.41 26.98
N GLN A 117 -10.74 4.94 26.86
CA GLN A 117 -10.38 5.82 25.74
C GLN A 117 -10.03 5.04 24.47
N VAL A 118 -9.51 3.83 24.61
CA VAL A 118 -9.21 2.94 23.48
C VAL A 118 -10.51 2.46 22.83
N GLU A 119 -11.57 2.17 23.60
CA GLU A 119 -12.86 1.72 23.09
C GLU A 119 -13.58 2.79 22.25
N LYS A 120 -13.36 4.08 22.52
CA LYS A 120 -13.91 5.19 21.71
C LYS A 120 -13.20 5.38 20.38
N LEU A 121 -11.98 4.90 20.22
CA LEU A 121 -11.21 4.99 18.97
C LEU A 121 -11.47 3.82 18.02
N THR A 122 -12.11 2.75 18.49
CA THR A 122 -12.40 1.53 17.73
C THR A 122 -13.83 1.43 17.22
N ARG A 123 -14.67 2.43 17.47
CA ARG A 123 -16.03 2.59 16.93
C ARG A 123 -16.06 3.63 15.81
#